data_1fafb327d37d38dd27c3c807c33fd26c
#
_entry.id   1fafb327d37d38dd27c3c807c33fd26c
#
_cell.length_a   1.000
_cell.length_b   1.000
_cell.length_c   1.000
_cell.angle_alpha   90.00
_cell.angle_beta   90.00
_cell.angle_gamma   90.00
#
_symmetry.space_group_name_H-M   'P 1'
#
loop_
_entity.id
_entity.type
_entity.pdbx_description
1 polymer ?
#
loop_
_entity_poly.entity_id
_entity_poly.type
_entity_poly.pdbx_seq_one_letter_code
_entity_poly.pdbx_strand_id
1 'polypeptide(L)'
;HWVLAVAGQGLSTPDVYGELDRLRTSIEQPVAGAPDRLINALRVHDAAALGELLANDLQAPALALRPELRRTLRVGVDLGALGAVVSGSGPTCAFLSRSREAAVRLAAALAGAGVCRTVRIAYGPVPGARVVADEEGTL
;
A
#
# COMPACT_ATOMS: atom_id res chain seq x y z
N HIS A 1 1.27 8.37 8.01
CA HIS A 1 -0.08 8.53 7.46
C HIS A 1 -0.16 7.87 6.09
N TRP A 2 -1.25 7.18 5.84
CA TRP A 2 -1.47 6.40 4.65
C TRP A 2 -2.78 6.78 3.98
N VAL A 3 -2.81 6.71 2.65
CA VAL A 3 -4.03 6.76 1.86
C VAL A 3 -4.17 5.44 1.12
N LEU A 4 -5.31 4.79 1.25
CA LEU A 4 -5.64 3.54 0.59
C LEU A 4 -6.63 3.82 -0.53
N ALA A 5 -6.21 3.62 -1.77
CA ALA A 5 -7.07 3.72 -2.94
C ALA A 5 -7.61 2.34 -3.28
N VAL A 6 -8.91 2.14 -3.08
CA VAL A 6 -9.59 0.86 -3.29
C VAL A 6 -10.15 0.82 -4.71
N ALA A 7 -9.77 -0.17 -5.50
CA ALA A 7 -10.27 -0.35 -6.85
C ALA A 7 -11.76 -0.77 -6.90
N GLY A 8 -12.40 -0.58 -8.04
CA GLY A 8 -13.81 -0.91 -8.23
C GLY A 8 -14.10 -2.41 -8.31
N GLN A 9 -13.13 -3.20 -8.77
CA GLN A 9 -13.25 -4.64 -8.93
C GLN A 9 -12.14 -5.34 -8.15
N GLY A 10 -12.44 -6.51 -7.59
CA GLY A 10 -11.48 -7.36 -6.90
C GLY A 10 -10.40 -7.94 -7.82
N LEU A 11 -9.36 -8.48 -7.21
CA LEU A 11 -8.32 -9.26 -7.86
C LEU A 11 -8.16 -10.56 -7.06
N SER A 12 -8.17 -11.69 -7.76
CA SER A 12 -8.07 -13.00 -7.15
C SER A 12 -6.65 -13.23 -6.63
N THR A 13 -6.51 -13.48 -5.33
CA THR A 13 -5.20 -13.77 -4.73
C THR A 13 -4.52 -14.99 -5.35
N PRO A 14 -5.22 -16.15 -5.54
CA PRO A 14 -4.63 -17.29 -6.26
C PRO A 14 -4.11 -16.94 -7.66
N ASP A 15 -4.84 -16.11 -8.42
CA ASP A 15 -4.43 -15.73 -9.77
C ASP A 15 -3.15 -14.87 -9.74
N VAL A 16 -3.03 -13.98 -8.74
CA VAL A 16 -1.82 -13.16 -8.57
C VAL A 16 -0.60 -14.02 -8.24
N TYR A 17 -0.74 -15.02 -7.38
CA TYR A 17 0.33 -15.97 -7.10
C TYR A 17 0.68 -16.83 -8.32
N GLY A 18 -0.31 -17.31 -9.06
CA GLY A 18 -0.08 -18.04 -10.31
C GLY A 18 0.66 -17.18 -11.34
N GLU A 19 0.33 -15.90 -11.46
CA GLU A 19 1.05 -14.98 -12.34
C GLU A 19 2.47 -14.69 -11.83
N LEU A 20 2.69 -14.62 -10.50
CA LEU A 20 4.03 -14.52 -9.93
C LEU A 20 4.90 -15.71 -10.34
N ASP A 21 4.39 -16.93 -10.21
CA ASP A 21 5.10 -18.14 -10.58
C ASP A 21 5.43 -18.15 -12.08
N ARG A 22 4.47 -17.74 -12.91
CA ARG A 22 4.68 -17.60 -14.35
C ARG A 22 5.78 -16.59 -14.70
N LEU A 23 5.79 -15.42 -14.03
CA LEU A 23 6.80 -14.39 -14.26
C LEU A 23 8.19 -14.83 -13.80
N ARG A 24 8.29 -15.55 -12.69
CA ARG A 24 9.56 -16.07 -12.16
C ARG A 24 10.21 -17.12 -13.06
N THR A 25 9.43 -17.86 -13.81
CA THR A 25 9.98 -18.82 -14.81
C THR A 25 10.52 -18.13 -16.06
N SER A 26 10.08 -16.90 -16.35
CA SER A 26 10.39 -16.19 -17.58
C SER A 26 11.47 -15.11 -17.43
N ILE A 27 11.62 -14.54 -16.23
CA ILE A 27 12.52 -13.41 -15.95
C ILE A 27 13.01 -13.53 -14.51
N GLU A 28 14.33 -13.30 -14.27
CA GLU A 28 14.81 -13.07 -12.91
C GLU A 28 14.12 -11.82 -12.34
N GLN A 29 13.12 -12.04 -11.49
CA GLN A 29 12.45 -10.94 -10.81
C GLN A 29 13.28 -10.52 -9.59
N PRO A 30 13.54 -9.23 -9.40
CA PRO A 30 14.17 -8.78 -8.17
C PRO A 30 13.28 -9.17 -6.98
N VAL A 31 13.83 -9.96 -6.08
CA VAL A 31 13.21 -10.24 -4.78
C VAL A 31 13.34 -8.98 -3.91
N ALA A 32 12.32 -8.70 -3.10
CA ALA A 32 12.40 -7.61 -2.14
C ALA A 32 13.69 -7.72 -1.32
N GLY A 33 14.45 -6.64 -1.26
CA GLY A 33 15.74 -6.60 -0.59
C GLY A 33 15.64 -6.84 0.92
N ALA A 34 16.80 -7.02 1.57
CA ALA A 34 16.85 -7.17 3.02
C ALA A 34 16.16 -5.99 3.73
N PRO A 35 15.39 -6.23 4.80
CA PRO A 35 14.56 -5.22 5.44
C PRO A 35 15.32 -4.16 6.24
N ASP A 36 16.66 -4.31 6.39
CA ASP A 36 17.48 -3.48 7.29
C ASP A 36 17.36 -1.98 7.02
N ARG A 37 17.37 -1.56 5.74
CA ARG A 37 17.20 -0.16 5.36
C ARG A 37 15.81 0.36 5.74
N LEU A 38 14.77 -0.43 5.52
CA LEU A 38 13.40 -0.10 5.88
C LEU A 38 13.23 -0.01 7.40
N ILE A 39 13.79 -0.97 8.15
CA ILE A 39 13.78 -0.96 9.61
C ILE A 39 14.52 0.28 10.12
N ASN A 40 15.66 0.64 9.52
CA ASN A 40 16.40 1.84 9.91
C ASN A 40 15.58 3.11 9.64
N ALA A 41 14.96 3.26 8.47
CA ALA A 41 14.09 4.40 8.15
C ALA A 41 12.95 4.55 9.17
N LEU A 42 12.35 3.42 9.60
CA LEU A 42 11.33 3.40 10.65
C LEU A 42 11.91 3.87 12.02
N ARG A 43 13.09 3.41 12.39
CA ARG A 43 13.73 3.78 13.68
C ARG A 43 14.06 5.26 13.77
N VAL A 44 14.53 5.86 12.66
CA VAL A 44 14.87 7.29 12.62
C VAL A 44 13.70 8.18 12.18
N HIS A 45 12.51 7.61 12.01
CA HIS A 45 11.28 8.30 11.62
C HIS A 45 11.42 9.04 10.26
N ASP A 46 12.23 8.52 9.35
CA ASP A 46 12.40 9.07 8.01
C ASP A 46 11.32 8.55 7.06
N ALA A 47 10.22 9.30 6.97
CA ALA A 47 9.10 8.93 6.12
C ALA A 47 9.44 9.02 4.62
N ALA A 48 10.38 9.87 4.22
CA ALA A 48 10.79 9.97 2.82
C ALA A 48 11.58 8.74 2.40
N ALA A 49 12.62 8.38 3.18
CA ALA A 49 13.37 7.14 2.95
C ALA A 49 12.46 5.91 3.01
N LEU A 50 11.49 5.88 3.93
CA LEU A 50 10.51 4.79 4.00
C LEU A 50 9.69 4.69 2.72
N GLY A 51 9.26 5.82 2.15
CA GLY A 51 8.50 5.88 0.90
C GLY A 51 9.25 5.27 -0.28
N GLU A 52 10.55 5.57 -0.39
CA GLU A 52 11.43 5.02 -1.44
C GLU A 52 11.68 3.51 -1.30
N LEU A 53 11.55 2.98 -0.08
CA LEU A 53 11.81 1.57 0.24
C LEU A 53 10.56 0.69 0.20
N LEU A 54 9.38 1.24 -0.10
CA LEU A 54 8.16 0.46 -0.23
C LEU A 54 8.29 -0.52 -1.40
N ALA A 55 8.15 -1.80 -1.11
CA ALA A 55 8.23 -2.87 -2.08
C ALA A 55 7.20 -3.96 -1.80
N ASN A 56 6.79 -4.66 -2.86
CA ASN A 56 5.89 -5.80 -2.76
C ASN A 56 6.15 -6.73 -3.95
N ASP A 57 6.57 -7.95 -3.70
CA ASP A 57 6.85 -8.96 -4.74
C ASP A 57 5.62 -9.27 -5.60
N LEU A 58 4.42 -9.12 -5.04
CA LEU A 58 3.17 -9.31 -5.75
C LEU A 58 2.77 -8.12 -6.63
N GLN A 59 3.51 -7.00 -6.59
CA GLN A 59 3.14 -5.82 -7.37
C GLN A 59 3.24 -6.06 -8.88
N ALA A 60 4.32 -6.68 -9.36
CA ALA A 60 4.50 -6.97 -10.77
C ALA A 60 3.37 -7.86 -11.33
N PRO A 61 3.04 -9.01 -10.71
CA PRO A 61 1.91 -9.82 -11.15
C PRO A 61 0.55 -9.11 -11.03
N ALA A 62 0.31 -8.35 -9.97
CA ALA A 62 -0.92 -7.57 -9.85
C ALA A 62 -1.07 -6.55 -10.99
N LEU A 63 0.01 -5.88 -11.38
CA LEU A 63 0.04 -4.94 -12.50
C LEU A 63 -0.04 -5.63 -13.88
N ALA A 64 0.36 -6.88 -14.00
CA ALA A 64 0.17 -7.67 -15.21
C ALA A 64 -1.31 -8.02 -15.40
N LEU A 65 -1.96 -8.48 -14.34
CA LEU A 65 -3.38 -8.82 -14.34
C LEU A 65 -4.32 -7.60 -14.36
N ARG A 66 -3.87 -6.47 -13.80
CA ARG A 66 -4.62 -5.21 -13.69
C ARG A 66 -3.75 -4.01 -14.07
N PRO A 67 -3.53 -3.77 -15.36
CA PRO A 67 -2.67 -2.69 -15.84
C PRO A 67 -3.09 -1.28 -15.40
N GLU A 68 -4.39 -1.06 -15.15
CA GLU A 68 -4.91 0.21 -14.67
C GLU A 68 -4.35 0.65 -13.32
N LEU A 69 -3.88 -0.29 -12.49
CA LEU A 69 -3.24 0.02 -11.21
C LEU A 69 -1.96 0.84 -11.38
N ARG A 70 -1.26 0.71 -12.53
CA ARG A 70 -0.09 1.56 -12.87
C ARG A 70 -0.47 3.03 -12.88
N ARG A 71 -1.64 3.35 -13.46
CA ARG A 71 -2.13 4.73 -13.48
C ARG A 71 -2.45 5.21 -12.07
N THR A 72 -3.10 4.37 -11.26
CA THR A 72 -3.42 4.70 -9.86
C THR A 72 -2.16 5.01 -9.05
N LEU A 73 -1.15 4.13 -9.12
CA LEU A 73 0.14 4.32 -8.43
C LEU A 73 0.84 5.61 -8.88
N ARG A 74 0.94 5.85 -10.19
CA ARG A 74 1.59 7.03 -10.75
C ARG A 74 0.89 8.31 -10.30
N VAL A 75 -0.42 8.39 -10.48
CA VAL A 75 -1.21 9.57 -10.08
C VAL A 75 -1.02 9.90 -8.60
N GLY A 76 -0.97 8.90 -7.71
CA GLY A 76 -0.74 9.16 -6.29
C GLY A 76 0.65 9.74 -5.99
N VAL A 77 1.68 9.30 -6.70
CA VAL A 77 3.04 9.87 -6.60
C VAL A 77 3.08 11.29 -7.16
N ASP A 78 2.49 11.51 -8.34
CA ASP A 78 2.39 12.84 -8.97
C ASP A 78 1.64 13.86 -8.09
N LEU A 79 0.70 13.38 -7.28
CA LEU A 79 -0.05 14.17 -6.29
C LEU A 79 0.67 14.33 -4.95
N GLY A 80 1.92 13.89 -4.84
CA GLY A 80 2.81 14.16 -3.70
C GLY A 80 2.83 13.08 -2.61
N ALA A 81 2.46 11.85 -2.92
CA ALA A 81 2.77 10.71 -2.04
C ALA A 81 4.30 10.53 -1.94
N LEU A 82 4.79 10.20 -0.76
CA LEU A 82 6.21 9.89 -0.52
C LEU A 82 6.62 8.55 -1.13
N GLY A 83 5.67 7.66 -1.30
CA GLY A 83 5.82 6.36 -1.91
C GLY A 83 4.47 5.71 -2.15
N ALA A 84 4.45 4.73 -3.04
CA ALA A 84 3.24 4.03 -3.44
C ALA A 84 3.52 2.55 -3.66
N VAL A 85 2.60 1.70 -3.26
CA VAL A 85 2.73 0.24 -3.41
C VAL A 85 1.35 -0.41 -3.55
N VAL A 86 1.27 -1.50 -4.30
CA VAL A 86 0.10 -2.37 -4.25
C VAL A 86 0.08 -3.09 -2.90
N SER A 87 -1.04 -3.10 -2.21
CA SER A 87 -1.21 -3.74 -0.90
C SER A 87 -1.50 -5.23 -1.07
N GLY A 88 -0.57 -6.09 -0.64
CA GLY A 88 -0.69 -7.55 -0.77
C GLY A 88 -0.89 -7.97 -2.22
N SER A 89 -1.83 -8.86 -2.49
CA SER A 89 -2.20 -9.26 -3.85
C SER A 89 -2.97 -8.17 -4.63
N GLY A 90 -3.25 -7.03 -3.99
CA GLY A 90 -4.04 -5.97 -4.58
C GLY A 90 -5.56 -6.23 -4.49
N PRO A 91 -6.36 -5.49 -5.23
CA PRO A 91 -6.04 -4.36 -6.09
C PRO A 91 -5.96 -3.00 -5.37
N THR A 92 -5.92 -3.00 -4.04
CA THR A 92 -5.77 -1.77 -3.26
C THR A 92 -4.35 -1.21 -3.43
N CYS A 93 -4.23 0.08 -3.72
CA CYS A 93 -2.97 0.79 -3.72
C CYS A 93 -2.83 1.59 -2.42
N ALA A 94 -1.67 1.48 -1.76
CA ALA A 94 -1.33 2.21 -0.55
C ALA A 94 -0.31 3.31 -0.86
N PHE A 95 -0.54 4.50 -0.31
CA PHE A 95 0.28 5.68 -0.51
C PHE A 95 0.75 6.22 0.84
N LEU A 96 2.05 6.40 1.01
CA LEU A 96 2.61 7.02 2.19
C LEU A 96 2.57 8.55 2.07
N SER A 97 2.10 9.21 3.11
CA SER A 97 2.01 10.68 3.20
C SER A 97 2.82 11.21 4.38
N ARG A 98 3.43 12.39 4.21
CA ARG A 98 4.29 13.01 5.23
C ARG A 98 3.56 13.48 6.48
N SER A 99 2.26 13.78 6.37
CA SER A 99 1.44 14.26 7.47
C SER A 99 -0.02 13.90 7.27
N ARG A 100 -0.84 14.13 8.29
CA ARG A 100 -2.30 13.98 8.22
C ARG A 100 -2.92 14.89 7.16
N GLU A 101 -2.50 16.15 7.13
CA GLU A 101 -3.00 17.15 6.19
C GLU A 101 -2.64 16.78 4.74
N ALA A 102 -1.42 16.26 4.52
CA ALA A 102 -1.02 15.75 3.23
C ALA A 102 -1.85 14.53 2.81
N ALA A 103 -2.15 13.62 3.74
CA ALA A 103 -3.01 12.47 3.46
C ALA A 103 -4.43 12.88 3.09
N VAL A 104 -5.01 13.88 3.77
CA VAL A 104 -6.34 14.40 3.45
C VAL A 104 -6.37 15.01 2.05
N ARG A 105 -5.38 15.85 1.71
CA ARG A 105 -5.29 16.44 0.35
C ARG A 105 -5.11 15.37 -0.73
N LEU A 106 -4.22 14.40 -0.48
CA LEU A 106 -3.97 13.29 -1.41
C LEU A 106 -5.24 12.44 -1.60
N ALA A 107 -5.95 12.13 -0.53
CA ALA A 107 -7.20 11.37 -0.60
C ALA A 107 -8.26 12.08 -1.44
N ALA A 108 -8.46 13.38 -1.23
CA ALA A 108 -9.39 14.19 -2.02
C ALA A 108 -8.98 14.25 -3.51
N ALA A 109 -7.69 14.43 -3.78
CA ALA A 109 -7.17 14.50 -5.14
C ALA A 109 -7.28 13.15 -5.87
N LEU A 110 -6.98 12.03 -5.22
CA LEU A 110 -7.16 10.68 -5.79
C LEU A 110 -8.63 10.38 -6.09
N ALA A 111 -9.54 10.77 -5.20
CA ALA A 111 -10.98 10.63 -5.44
C ALA A 111 -11.43 11.44 -6.64
N GLY A 112 -10.95 12.68 -6.78
CA GLY A 112 -11.23 13.56 -7.92
C GLY A 112 -10.63 13.10 -9.24
N ALA A 113 -9.48 12.39 -9.20
CA ALA A 113 -8.81 11.87 -10.39
C ALA A 113 -9.52 10.65 -11.02
N GLY A 114 -10.51 10.06 -10.34
CA GLY A 114 -11.29 8.92 -10.84
C GLY A 114 -10.47 7.65 -11.07
N VAL A 115 -9.36 7.48 -10.33
CA VAL A 115 -8.45 6.32 -10.48
C VAL A 115 -8.75 5.18 -9.51
N CYS A 116 -9.74 5.35 -8.65
CA CYS A 116 -10.18 4.34 -7.70
C CYS A 116 -11.68 4.51 -7.39
N ARG A 117 -12.30 3.49 -6.82
CA ARG A 117 -13.70 3.54 -6.40
C ARG A 117 -13.91 4.36 -5.13
N THR A 118 -13.00 4.22 -4.19
CA THR A 118 -13.05 4.93 -2.90
C THR A 118 -11.66 5.05 -2.30
N VAL A 119 -11.50 5.99 -1.39
CA VAL A 119 -10.28 6.19 -0.62
C VAL A 119 -10.54 6.04 0.88
N ARG A 120 -9.52 5.61 1.61
CA ARG A 120 -9.51 5.56 3.08
C ARG A 120 -8.20 6.15 3.57
N ILE A 121 -8.25 6.85 4.69
CA ILE A 121 -7.05 7.34 5.38
C ILE A 121 -6.82 6.45 6.58
N ALA A 122 -5.57 6.05 6.77
CA ALA A 122 -5.12 5.27 7.91
C ALA A 122 -3.86 5.92 8.52
N TYR A 123 -3.55 5.56 9.74
CA TYR A 123 -2.36 6.04 10.42
C TYR A 123 -1.74 4.92 11.26
N GLY A 124 -0.47 5.05 11.53
CA GLY A 124 0.33 4.21 12.41
C GLY A 124 1.43 5.05 13.07
N PRO A 125 2.06 4.54 14.12
CA PRO A 125 1.79 3.25 14.76
C PRO A 125 0.47 3.25 15.55
N VAL A 126 -0.10 2.06 15.68
CA VAL A 126 -1.27 1.81 16.55
C VAL A 126 -0.95 0.65 17.49
N PRO A 127 -1.60 0.57 18.67
CA PRO A 127 -1.42 -0.58 19.56
C PRO A 127 -1.70 -1.88 18.82
N GLY A 128 -0.84 -2.88 19.03
CA GLY A 128 -1.09 -4.23 18.53
C GLY A 128 -2.23 -4.93 19.25
N ALA A 129 -2.29 -6.25 19.11
CA ALA A 129 -3.27 -7.07 19.83
C ALA A 129 -3.10 -6.89 21.34
N ARG A 130 -4.20 -6.70 22.07
CA ARG A 130 -4.25 -6.58 23.52
C ARG A 130 -5.47 -7.30 24.04
N VAL A 131 -5.35 -7.85 25.24
CA VAL A 131 -6.50 -8.41 25.96
C VAL A 131 -7.37 -7.26 26.43
N VAL A 132 -8.65 -7.27 26.10
CA VAL A 132 -9.65 -6.38 26.66
C VAL A 132 -10.24 -7.13 27.86
N ALA A 133 -10.15 -6.55 29.06
CA ALA A 133 -10.89 -7.08 30.19
C ALA A 133 -12.37 -6.81 29.91
N ASP A 134 -13.19 -7.87 29.98
CA ASP A 134 -14.64 -7.69 29.99
C ASP A 134 -14.99 -6.93 31.26
N GLU A 135 -15.60 -5.76 31.13
CA GLU A 135 -16.28 -5.12 32.25
C GLU A 135 -17.46 -6.03 32.59
N GLU A 136 -17.23 -6.98 33.53
CA GLU A 136 -18.33 -7.73 34.13
C GLU A 136 -19.28 -6.67 34.76
N GLY A 137 -20.46 -6.61 34.14
CA GLY A 137 -21.50 -5.69 34.63
C GLY A 137 -21.80 -5.97 36.09
N THR A 138 -21.59 -4.96 36.90
CA THR A 138 -22.16 -4.91 38.25
C THR A 138 -23.68 -4.87 38.08
N LEU A 139 -24.34 -5.95 38.56
CA LEU A 139 -25.78 -6.01 38.80
C LEU A 139 -26.21 -5.00 39.85
#